data_f006779073c8afca603ea1e4530d158a
#
_entry.id   f006779073c8afca603ea1e4530d158a
#
_cell.length_a   1.000
_cell.length_b   1.000
_cell.length_c   1.000
_cell.angle_alpha   90.00
_cell.angle_beta   90.00
_cell.angle_gamma   90.00
#
_symmetry.space_group_name_H-M   'P 1'
#
loop_
_entity.id
_entity.type
_entity.pdbx_description
1 polymer ?
#
loop_
_entity_poly.entity_id
_entity_poly.type
_entity_poly.pdbx_seq_one_letter_code
_entity_poly.pdbx_strand_id
1 'polypeptide(L)'
;MPIELESDRTPEEVLQDAYLTLRSEVADEILQCLKSPSPAFFERVVVDLLVAMGYGGSRKAAGRAIGGSGDGGVDGIISEDPLGLDNIYIQAKRWEGTVGRPIVQAFAGSLEGFRARKGVVITTSDFSEEAKDYVTRIEKKIVLINGEMLTELMLDNNVGVSEKERFVVKRIDTDYFDESQ
;
A
#
# COMPACT_ATOMS: atom_id res chain seq x y z
N MET A 1 15.08 -30.19 -21.83
CA MET A 1 13.94 -31.12 -21.72
C MET A 1 12.70 -30.31 -21.48
N PRO A 2 11.60 -30.50 -22.21
CA PRO A 2 10.32 -29.87 -21.84
C PRO A 2 9.87 -30.46 -20.50
N ILE A 3 9.40 -29.61 -19.61
CA ILE A 3 8.73 -30.06 -18.38
C ILE A 3 7.38 -30.62 -18.83
N GLU A 4 7.13 -31.92 -18.60
CA GLU A 4 5.80 -32.49 -18.78
C GLU A 4 4.86 -31.83 -17.77
N LEU A 5 3.95 -30.99 -18.25
CA LEU A 5 2.89 -30.39 -17.45
C LEU A 5 1.81 -31.46 -17.26
N GLU A 6 1.67 -31.98 -16.04
CA GLU A 6 0.65 -32.98 -15.65
C GLU A 6 -0.77 -32.42 -15.57
N SER A 7 -1.09 -31.32 -16.25
CA SER A 7 -2.43 -30.71 -16.17
C SER A 7 -2.86 -30.13 -17.53
N ASP A 8 -4.16 -30.02 -17.75
CA ASP A 8 -4.82 -29.32 -18.88
C ASP A 8 -4.51 -27.80 -18.93
N ARG A 9 -3.46 -27.33 -18.23
CA ARG A 9 -3.10 -25.93 -18.09
C ARG A 9 -2.04 -25.51 -19.08
N THR A 10 -2.18 -24.30 -19.62
CA THR A 10 -1.18 -23.74 -20.53
C THR A 10 0.10 -23.30 -19.77
N PRO A 11 1.28 -23.23 -20.45
CA PRO A 11 2.50 -22.73 -19.83
C PRO A 11 2.36 -21.30 -19.29
N GLU A 12 1.55 -20.46 -19.92
CA GLU A 12 1.26 -19.09 -19.51
C GLU A 12 0.49 -19.07 -18.18
N GLU A 13 -0.51 -19.94 -18.01
CA GLU A 13 -1.27 -20.08 -16.75
C GLU A 13 -0.38 -20.55 -15.62
N VAL A 14 0.51 -21.51 -15.88
CA VAL A 14 1.48 -21.99 -14.89
C VAL A 14 2.47 -20.90 -14.49
N LEU A 15 2.96 -20.12 -15.45
CA LEU A 15 3.85 -18.98 -15.19
C LEU A 15 3.17 -17.91 -14.35
N GLN A 16 1.92 -17.60 -14.67
CA GLN A 16 1.14 -16.60 -13.93
C GLN A 16 0.90 -17.04 -12.48
N ASP A 17 0.52 -18.27 -12.26
CA ASP A 17 0.29 -18.79 -10.91
C ASP A 17 1.59 -18.86 -10.08
N ALA A 18 2.69 -19.27 -10.70
CA ALA A 18 4.00 -19.28 -10.06
C ALA A 18 4.41 -17.83 -9.66
N TYR A 19 4.17 -16.86 -10.54
CA TYR A 19 4.42 -15.44 -10.25
C TYR A 19 3.57 -14.94 -9.08
N LEU A 20 2.26 -15.25 -9.06
CA LEU A 20 1.36 -14.85 -7.97
C LEU A 20 1.76 -15.49 -6.64
N THR A 21 2.20 -16.74 -6.66
CA THR A 21 2.71 -17.44 -5.48
C THR A 21 3.97 -16.75 -4.93
N LEU A 22 4.97 -16.49 -5.77
CA LEU A 22 6.18 -15.78 -5.36
C LEU A 22 5.87 -14.37 -4.84
N ARG A 23 4.93 -13.67 -5.48
CA ARG A 23 4.50 -12.34 -5.03
C ARG A 23 3.86 -12.39 -3.64
N SER A 24 2.98 -13.37 -3.39
CA SER A 24 2.36 -13.58 -2.08
C SER A 24 3.38 -13.90 -0.99
N GLU A 25 4.36 -14.76 -1.28
CA GLU A 25 5.45 -15.08 -0.35
C GLU A 25 6.24 -13.82 0.05
N VAL A 26 6.59 -12.97 -0.93
CA VAL A 26 7.29 -11.70 -0.64
C VAL A 26 6.40 -10.73 0.14
N ALA A 27 5.09 -10.67 -0.15
CA ALA A 27 4.15 -9.86 0.62
C ALA A 27 4.09 -10.28 2.09
N ASP A 28 4.06 -11.59 2.35
CA ASP A 28 4.08 -12.14 3.70
C ASP A 28 5.40 -11.82 4.44
N GLU A 29 6.54 -11.92 3.75
CA GLU A 29 7.85 -11.54 4.31
C GLU A 29 7.90 -10.05 4.66
N ILE A 30 7.40 -9.16 3.78
CA ILE A 30 7.30 -7.71 4.06
C ILE A 30 6.45 -7.49 5.32
N LEU A 31 5.29 -8.14 5.40
CA LEU A 31 4.39 -7.98 6.55
C LEU A 31 5.06 -8.42 7.86
N GLN A 32 5.82 -9.50 7.85
CA GLN A 32 6.62 -9.93 9.02
C GLN A 32 7.71 -8.90 9.37
N CYS A 33 8.41 -8.37 8.36
CA CYS A 33 9.39 -7.31 8.55
C CYS A 33 8.78 -6.03 9.14
N LEU A 34 7.53 -5.71 8.85
CA LEU A 34 6.83 -4.52 9.38
C LEU A 34 6.34 -4.70 10.82
N LYS A 35 6.12 -5.93 11.29
CA LYS A 35 5.65 -6.21 12.66
C LYS A 35 6.74 -6.06 13.72
N SER A 36 8.00 -6.24 13.36
CA SER A 36 9.12 -6.30 14.31
C SER A 36 9.69 -4.92 14.71
N PRO A 37 9.85 -3.92 13.81
CA PRO A 37 10.51 -2.66 14.09
C PRO A 37 9.73 -1.71 15.02
N SER A 38 10.35 -0.57 15.37
CA SER A 38 9.72 0.47 16.17
C SER A 38 8.52 1.12 15.44
N PRO A 39 7.56 1.71 16.19
CA PRO A 39 6.48 2.49 15.59
C PRO A 39 6.99 3.59 14.64
N ALA A 40 8.03 4.32 15.04
CA ALA A 40 8.65 5.37 14.22
C ALA A 40 9.23 4.85 12.89
N PHE A 41 9.71 3.61 12.86
CA PHE A 41 10.12 2.98 11.60
C PHE A 41 8.89 2.69 10.70
N PHE A 42 7.81 2.18 11.26
CA PHE A 42 6.59 1.91 10.53
C PHE A 42 5.99 3.20 9.93
N GLU A 43 5.92 4.27 10.71
CA GLU A 43 5.50 5.60 10.24
C GLU A 43 6.35 6.07 9.05
N ARG A 44 7.67 5.90 9.12
CA ARG A 44 8.58 6.26 8.02
C ARG A 44 8.31 5.43 6.76
N VAL A 45 8.08 4.11 6.89
CA VAL A 45 7.72 3.25 5.75
C VAL A 45 6.42 3.72 5.09
N VAL A 46 5.42 4.08 5.89
CA VAL A 46 4.14 4.62 5.39
C VAL A 46 4.37 5.90 4.58
N VAL A 47 5.24 6.78 5.03
CA VAL A 47 5.60 7.99 4.26
C VAL A 47 6.31 7.67 2.98
N ASP A 48 7.34 6.83 3.05
CA ASP A 48 8.11 6.44 1.87
C ASP A 48 7.19 5.81 0.81
N LEU A 49 6.19 5.03 1.24
CA LEU A 49 5.17 4.47 0.36
C LEU A 49 4.31 5.56 -0.28
N LEU A 50 3.74 6.47 0.50
CA LEU A 50 2.89 7.53 -0.03
C LEU A 50 3.65 8.45 -0.99
N VAL A 51 4.93 8.73 -0.71
CA VAL A 51 5.81 9.47 -1.63
C VAL A 51 6.08 8.69 -2.90
N ALA A 52 6.33 7.39 -2.82
CA ALA A 52 6.51 6.53 -4.00
C ALA A 52 5.25 6.47 -4.87
N MET A 53 4.05 6.52 -4.25
CA MET A 53 2.76 6.63 -4.93
C MET A 53 2.50 8.01 -5.56
N GLY A 54 3.38 9.00 -5.32
CA GLY A 54 3.29 10.35 -5.91
C GLY A 54 2.70 11.43 -5.01
N TYR A 55 2.38 11.12 -3.76
CA TYR A 55 1.93 12.12 -2.79
C TYR A 55 3.11 12.93 -2.24
N GLY A 56 2.84 14.13 -1.71
CA GLY A 56 3.81 14.94 -0.98
C GLY A 56 4.76 15.79 -1.83
N GLY A 57 4.64 15.79 -3.15
CA GLY A 57 5.38 16.62 -4.11
C GLY A 57 6.91 16.45 -4.09
N SER A 58 7.55 16.44 -2.92
CA SER A 58 8.97 16.12 -2.76
C SER A 58 9.22 15.41 -1.42
N ARG A 59 10.22 14.52 -1.38
CA ARG A 59 10.67 13.83 -0.16
C ARG A 59 10.95 14.79 1.00
N LYS A 60 11.41 16.01 0.69
CA LYS A 60 11.73 17.05 1.67
C LYS A 60 10.48 17.72 2.25
N ALA A 61 9.40 17.82 1.48
CA ALA A 61 8.12 18.34 1.91
C ALA A 61 7.32 17.26 2.68
N ALA A 62 7.35 16.03 2.22
CA ALA A 62 6.72 14.87 2.89
C ALA A 62 7.34 14.62 4.28
N GLY A 63 8.67 14.66 4.41
CA GLY A 63 9.36 14.46 5.69
C GLY A 63 9.11 15.54 6.75
N ARG A 64 8.55 16.70 6.38
CA ARG A 64 8.08 17.72 7.33
C ARG A 64 6.68 17.44 7.85
N ALA A 65 5.91 16.65 7.13
CA ALA A 65 4.53 16.34 7.51
C ALA A 65 4.44 15.28 8.63
N ILE A 66 5.54 14.53 8.86
CA ILE A 66 5.59 13.48 9.88
C ILE A 66 6.57 13.88 10.98
N GLY A 67 6.14 14.66 11.89
CA GLY A 67 6.96 15.13 13.00
C GLY A 67 6.15 15.83 14.07
N GLY A 68 4.85 15.68 14.04
CA GLY A 68 3.93 16.19 15.04
C GLY A 68 3.35 15.06 15.87
N SER A 69 4.15 14.55 16.82
CA SER A 69 3.62 13.62 17.81
C SER A 69 2.60 14.33 18.70
N GLY A 70 1.38 13.78 18.78
CA GLY A 70 0.70 13.82 20.04
C GLY A 70 -0.67 14.46 20.14
N ASP A 71 -1.30 14.96 19.08
CA ASP A 71 -2.64 15.52 19.25
C ASP A 71 -3.69 14.76 18.40
N GLY A 72 -4.48 13.94 19.11
CA GLY A 72 -5.71 13.39 18.56
C GLY A 72 -5.57 12.15 17.66
N GLY A 73 -4.43 11.44 17.63
CA GLY A 73 -4.28 10.21 16.86
C GLY A 73 -3.98 10.41 15.36
N VAL A 74 -3.46 11.58 14.98
CA VAL A 74 -2.86 11.84 13.67
C VAL A 74 -1.35 11.70 13.80
N ASP A 75 -0.76 10.76 13.05
CA ASP A 75 0.68 10.49 13.08
C ASP A 75 1.44 11.28 12.00
N GLY A 76 0.70 11.80 10.98
CA GLY A 76 1.32 12.61 9.94
C GLY A 76 0.32 13.29 9.01
N ILE A 77 0.85 14.24 8.22
CA ILE A 77 0.11 14.97 7.19
C ILE A 77 0.96 14.97 5.92
N ILE A 78 0.39 14.62 4.80
CA ILE A 78 1.05 14.67 3.50
C ILE A 78 0.19 15.46 2.51
N SER A 79 0.82 16.28 1.66
CA SER A 79 0.11 16.98 0.59
C SER A 79 -0.37 16.01 -0.47
N GLU A 80 -1.61 16.15 -0.92
CA GLU A 80 -2.17 15.33 -1.99
C GLU A 80 -1.60 15.73 -3.36
N ASP A 81 -1.26 17.01 -3.51
CA ASP A 81 -0.80 17.60 -4.76
C ASP A 81 0.52 18.37 -4.58
N PRO A 82 1.27 18.61 -5.69
CA PRO A 82 2.55 19.32 -5.62
C PRO A 82 2.46 20.78 -5.12
N LEU A 83 1.29 21.40 -5.17
CA LEU A 83 1.06 22.77 -4.70
C LEU A 83 0.67 22.83 -3.22
N GLY A 84 0.31 21.69 -2.63
CA GLY A 84 -0.13 21.61 -1.23
C GLY A 84 -1.51 22.23 -0.98
N LEU A 85 -2.39 22.20 -1.99
CA LEU A 85 -3.75 22.75 -1.88
C LEU A 85 -4.64 21.86 -1.01
N ASP A 86 -4.43 20.55 -1.07
CA ASP A 86 -5.12 19.56 -0.26
C ASP A 86 -4.14 18.70 0.54
N ASN A 87 -4.56 18.30 1.73
CA ASN A 87 -3.76 17.48 2.62
C ASN A 87 -4.50 16.19 2.99
N ILE A 88 -3.75 15.11 3.07
CA ILE A 88 -4.18 13.82 3.59
C ILE A 88 -3.58 13.63 4.98
N TYR A 89 -4.41 13.33 5.94
CA TYR A 89 -4.02 13.05 7.31
C TYR A 89 -3.82 11.55 7.47
N ILE A 90 -2.80 11.15 8.21
CA ILE A 90 -2.34 9.76 8.28
C ILE A 90 -2.39 9.30 9.73
N GLN A 91 -2.93 8.10 9.93
CA GLN A 91 -2.75 7.34 11.16
C GLN A 91 -2.15 5.98 10.81
N ALA A 92 -0.99 5.68 11.38
CA ALA A 92 -0.25 4.43 11.18
C ALA A 92 -0.31 3.59 12.45
N LYS A 93 -0.99 2.45 12.41
CA LYS A 93 -1.17 1.55 13.56
C LYS A 93 -0.47 0.21 13.32
N ARG A 94 0.73 0.06 13.87
CA ARG A 94 1.40 -1.24 13.93
C ARG A 94 0.74 -2.08 15.04
N TRP A 95 -0.24 -2.89 14.68
CA TRP A 95 -1.00 -3.71 15.59
C TRP A 95 -1.06 -5.17 15.16
N GLU A 96 -1.15 -6.08 16.14
CA GLU A 96 -1.35 -7.52 15.91
C GLU A 96 -2.84 -7.86 15.85
N GLY A 97 -3.68 -7.14 16.58
CA GLY A 97 -5.14 -7.34 16.61
C GLY A 97 -5.88 -6.51 15.58
N THR A 98 -7.11 -6.90 15.27
CA THR A 98 -8.02 -6.19 14.36
C THR A 98 -8.31 -4.77 14.85
N VAL A 99 -8.18 -3.78 13.97
CA VAL A 99 -8.52 -2.38 14.24
C VAL A 99 -10.02 -2.19 14.19
N GLY A 100 -10.63 -1.92 15.34
CA GLY A 100 -12.07 -1.76 15.46
C GLY A 100 -12.57 -0.34 15.14
N ARG A 101 -13.91 -0.21 14.98
CA ARG A 101 -14.59 1.07 14.75
C ARG A 101 -14.19 2.18 15.72
N PRO A 102 -14.01 1.97 17.05
CA PRO A 102 -13.68 3.06 17.98
C PRO A 102 -12.43 3.83 17.59
N ILE A 103 -11.41 3.14 17.04
CA ILE A 103 -10.15 3.77 16.60
C ILE A 103 -10.36 4.61 15.36
N VAL A 104 -11.06 4.08 14.37
CA VAL A 104 -11.36 4.80 13.13
C VAL A 104 -12.27 6.00 13.42
N GLN A 105 -13.21 5.86 14.33
CA GLN A 105 -14.10 6.94 14.77
C GLN A 105 -13.33 8.03 15.53
N ALA A 106 -12.37 7.67 16.39
CA ALA A 106 -11.50 8.64 17.05
C ALA A 106 -10.66 9.42 16.03
N PHE A 107 -10.09 8.75 15.03
CA PHE A 107 -9.36 9.39 13.93
C PHE A 107 -10.27 10.35 13.12
N ALA A 108 -11.49 9.93 12.79
CA ALA A 108 -12.47 10.79 12.13
C ALA A 108 -12.79 12.06 12.94
N GLY A 109 -12.86 11.92 14.27
CA GLY A 109 -13.03 13.05 15.20
C GLY A 109 -11.83 13.99 15.21
N SER A 110 -10.60 13.46 15.14
CA SER A 110 -9.38 14.26 15.06
C SER A 110 -9.34 15.08 13.77
N LEU A 111 -9.77 14.51 12.64
CA LEU A 111 -9.88 15.25 11.37
C LEU A 111 -10.79 16.50 11.50
N GLU A 112 -11.82 16.42 12.35
CA GLU A 112 -12.71 17.57 12.64
C GLU A 112 -11.93 18.73 13.26
N GLY A 113 -11.11 18.45 14.28
CA GLY A 113 -10.25 19.44 14.93
C GLY A 113 -9.31 20.14 13.96
N PHE A 114 -8.82 19.43 12.94
CA PHE A 114 -7.97 19.98 11.88
C PHE A 114 -8.75 20.58 10.71
N ARG A 115 -10.08 20.55 10.71
CA ARG A 115 -10.95 20.91 9.58
C ARG A 115 -10.62 20.11 8.32
N ALA A 116 -10.09 18.91 8.50
CA ALA A 116 -9.68 18.01 7.44
C ALA A 116 -10.85 17.16 6.94
N ARG A 117 -10.84 16.85 5.66
CA ARG A 117 -11.85 16.00 5.01
C ARG A 117 -11.33 14.67 4.51
N LYS A 118 -10.01 14.51 4.41
CA LYS A 118 -9.34 13.34 3.83
C LYS A 118 -8.37 12.74 4.83
N GLY A 119 -8.41 11.43 4.98
CA GLY A 119 -7.50 10.71 5.86
C GLY A 119 -7.26 9.29 5.40
N VAL A 120 -6.15 8.72 5.86
CA VAL A 120 -5.78 7.32 5.64
C VAL A 120 -5.43 6.69 6.98
N VAL A 121 -6.05 5.56 7.30
CA VAL A 121 -5.64 4.73 8.43
C VAL A 121 -4.97 3.47 7.89
N ILE A 122 -3.71 3.26 8.27
CA ILE A 122 -2.88 2.16 7.80
C ILE A 122 -2.53 1.25 8.98
N THR A 123 -2.66 -0.05 8.81
CA THR A 123 -2.31 -1.04 9.84
C THR A 123 -1.56 -2.23 9.28
N THR A 124 -0.77 -2.91 10.12
CA THR A 124 -0.16 -4.22 9.80
C THR A 124 -1.11 -5.39 10.03
N SER A 125 -2.32 -5.14 10.53
CA SER A 125 -3.37 -6.14 10.75
C SER A 125 -4.56 -5.93 9.81
N ASP A 126 -5.77 -6.21 10.25
CA ASP A 126 -6.99 -5.98 9.48
C ASP A 126 -7.93 -5.01 10.22
N PHE A 127 -9.00 -4.58 9.56
CA PHE A 127 -10.08 -3.77 10.12
C PHE A 127 -11.33 -4.62 10.34
N SER A 128 -12.05 -4.33 11.42
CA SER A 128 -13.35 -4.97 11.64
C SER A 128 -14.39 -4.51 10.61
N GLU A 129 -15.42 -5.33 10.39
CA GLU A 129 -16.50 -4.98 9.45
C GLU A 129 -17.21 -3.70 9.89
N GLU A 130 -17.35 -3.46 11.21
CA GLU A 130 -17.94 -2.24 11.75
C GLU A 130 -17.05 -1.00 11.47
N ALA A 131 -15.72 -1.16 11.39
CA ALA A 131 -14.81 -0.09 11.01
C ALA A 131 -14.93 0.23 9.52
N LYS A 132 -14.98 -0.81 8.67
CA LYS A 132 -15.17 -0.69 7.21
C LYS A 132 -16.52 -0.03 6.89
N ASP A 133 -17.60 -0.48 7.53
CA ASP A 133 -18.95 0.08 7.37
C ASP A 133 -19.04 1.54 7.87
N TYR A 134 -18.38 1.87 8.97
CA TYR A 134 -18.38 3.22 9.51
C TYR A 134 -17.87 4.27 8.50
N VAL A 135 -16.76 4.01 7.81
CA VAL A 135 -16.17 4.98 6.87
C VAL A 135 -17.04 5.22 5.64
N THR A 136 -17.93 4.30 5.29
CA THR A 136 -18.88 4.47 4.18
C THR A 136 -20.05 5.40 4.52
N ARG A 137 -20.31 5.65 5.81
CA ARG A 137 -21.48 6.41 6.31
C ARG A 137 -21.17 7.83 6.75
N ILE A 138 -19.90 8.23 6.74
CA ILE A 138 -19.48 9.57 7.16
C ILE A 138 -19.14 10.44 5.96
N GLU A 139 -19.25 11.76 6.11
CA GLU A 139 -18.91 12.72 5.05
C GLU A 139 -17.39 12.78 4.76
N LYS A 140 -16.57 12.50 5.76
CA LYS A 140 -15.10 12.48 5.61
C LYS A 140 -14.67 11.28 4.76
N LYS A 141 -13.77 11.51 3.84
CA LYS A 141 -13.18 10.45 3.03
C LYS A 141 -12.00 9.82 3.75
N ILE A 142 -12.24 8.68 4.38
CA ILE A 142 -11.22 7.91 5.08
C ILE A 142 -10.97 6.62 4.32
N VAL A 143 -9.73 6.37 3.94
CA VAL A 143 -9.27 5.12 3.32
C VAL A 143 -8.67 4.25 4.41
N LEU A 144 -9.06 2.99 4.45
CA LEU A 144 -8.50 1.98 5.34
C LEU A 144 -7.57 1.06 4.53
N ILE A 145 -6.30 0.99 4.94
CA ILE A 145 -5.26 0.15 4.32
C ILE A 145 -4.84 -0.89 5.36
N ASN A 146 -5.26 -2.14 5.17
CA ASN A 146 -4.85 -3.26 6.01
C ASN A 146 -3.47 -3.80 5.61
N GLY A 147 -2.96 -4.80 6.32
CA GLY A 147 -1.63 -5.37 6.09
C GLY A 147 -1.46 -5.95 4.68
N GLU A 148 -2.46 -6.63 4.16
CA GLU A 148 -2.45 -7.20 2.81
C GLU A 148 -2.36 -6.09 1.75
N MET A 149 -3.26 -5.12 1.79
CA MET A 149 -3.24 -3.99 0.86
C MET A 149 -1.94 -3.18 0.98
N LEU A 150 -1.40 -3.01 2.19
CA LEU A 150 -0.15 -2.31 2.43
C LEU A 150 1.02 -2.99 1.71
N THR A 151 1.16 -4.31 1.84
CA THR A 151 2.24 -5.06 1.20
C THR A 151 2.12 -5.08 -0.32
N GLU A 152 0.90 -5.19 -0.85
CA GLU A 152 0.65 -5.08 -2.30
C GLU A 152 1.06 -3.69 -2.84
N LEU A 153 0.67 -2.62 -2.14
CA LEU A 153 1.08 -1.26 -2.52
C LEU A 153 2.60 -1.07 -2.45
N MET A 154 3.28 -1.68 -1.47
CA MET A 154 4.74 -1.64 -1.35
C MET A 154 5.41 -2.36 -2.52
N LEU A 155 4.91 -3.54 -2.91
CA LEU A 155 5.38 -4.29 -4.07
C LEU A 155 5.20 -3.50 -5.38
N ASP A 156 4.02 -2.93 -5.61
CA ASP A 156 3.69 -2.17 -6.82
C ASP A 156 4.53 -0.89 -6.97
N ASN A 157 4.93 -0.29 -5.84
CA ASN A 157 5.69 0.96 -5.83
C ASN A 157 7.18 0.78 -5.50
N ASN A 158 7.68 -0.47 -5.48
CA ASN A 158 9.07 -0.83 -5.18
C ASN A 158 9.57 -0.25 -3.84
N VAL A 159 8.74 -0.25 -2.81
CA VAL A 159 9.10 0.19 -1.47
C VAL A 159 9.50 -1.02 -0.61
N GLY A 160 10.72 -1.01 -0.09
CA GLY A 160 11.27 -2.10 0.72
C GLY A 160 11.61 -3.37 -0.06
N VAL A 161 11.54 -3.34 -1.39
CA VAL A 161 11.85 -4.46 -2.28
C VAL A 161 12.78 -4.02 -3.41
N SER A 162 13.45 -4.99 -4.03
CA SER A 162 14.26 -4.81 -5.23
C SER A 162 13.99 -5.92 -6.23
N GLU A 163 14.14 -5.62 -7.52
CA GLU A 163 14.02 -6.61 -8.58
C GLU A 163 15.10 -7.70 -8.40
N LYS A 164 14.65 -8.95 -8.26
CA LYS A 164 15.53 -10.12 -8.16
C LYS A 164 15.84 -10.71 -9.53
N GLU A 165 14.82 -10.82 -10.37
CA GLU A 165 14.91 -11.48 -11.67
C GLU A 165 13.82 -10.96 -12.61
N ARG A 166 14.11 -10.98 -13.93
CA ARG A 166 13.16 -10.56 -14.96
C ARG A 166 13.08 -11.60 -16.06
N PHE A 167 11.91 -12.15 -16.28
CA PHE A 167 11.62 -13.07 -17.36
C PHE A 167 10.92 -12.33 -18.51
N VAL A 168 11.43 -12.48 -19.74
CA VAL A 168 10.83 -11.87 -20.93
C VAL A 168 10.35 -12.98 -21.85
N VAL A 169 9.04 -13.09 -21.99
CA VAL A 169 8.41 -14.01 -22.94
C VAL A 169 8.31 -13.32 -24.29
N LYS A 170 8.83 -13.97 -25.36
CA LYS A 170 8.78 -13.45 -26.72
C LYS A 170 7.73 -14.20 -27.53
N ARG A 171 7.06 -13.51 -28.43
CA ARG A 171 6.21 -14.08 -29.47
C ARG A 171 6.83 -13.83 -30.84
N ILE A 172 6.41 -14.62 -31.83
CA ILE A 172 6.82 -14.39 -33.21
C ILE A 172 6.23 -13.06 -33.71
N ASP A 173 7.05 -12.31 -34.40
CA ASP A 173 6.62 -11.11 -35.15
C ASP A 173 6.22 -11.56 -36.55
N THR A 174 4.91 -11.70 -36.77
CA THR A 174 4.37 -12.20 -38.06
C THR A 174 4.61 -11.21 -39.20
N ASP A 175 4.65 -9.89 -38.90
CA ASP A 175 4.85 -8.85 -39.92
C ASP A 175 6.27 -8.88 -40.48
N TYR A 176 7.26 -9.29 -39.68
CA TYR A 176 8.63 -9.49 -40.13
C TYR A 176 8.76 -10.59 -41.17
N PHE A 177 7.90 -11.61 -41.12
CA PHE A 177 7.90 -12.76 -42.02
C PHE A 177 6.89 -12.64 -43.18
N ASP A 178 6.20 -11.50 -43.31
CA ASP A 178 5.28 -11.22 -44.40
C ASP A 178 6.09 -10.73 -45.63
N GLU A 179 6.21 -11.59 -46.65
CA GLU A 179 6.93 -11.28 -47.89
C GLU A 179 6.14 -10.36 -48.85
N SER A 180 4.94 -9.91 -48.46
CA SER A 180 4.05 -9.10 -49.31
C SER A 180 4.22 -7.58 -49.15
N GLN A 181 5.30 -7.12 -48.46
CA GLN A 181 5.68 -5.70 -48.38
C GLN A 181 6.65 -5.27 -49.46
#